data_ce5bdb527da975defdaa8a4f66485bcd
#
_entry.id   ce5bdb527da975defdaa8a4f66485bcd
#
_cell.length_a   1.000
_cell.length_b   1.000
_cell.length_c   1.000
_cell.angle_alpha   90.00
_cell.angle_beta   90.00
_cell.angle_gamma   90.00
#
_symmetry.space_group_name_H-M   'P 1'
#
loop_
_entity.id
_entity.type
_entity.pdbx_description
1 polymer ?
#
loop_
_entity_poly.entity_id
_entity_poly.type
_entity_poly.pdbx_seq_one_letter_code
_entity_poly.pdbx_strand_id
1 'polypeptide(L)'
;MKYTYTPEGVFSMQMIFDIEGDIIKSLKIIGGCPGNTVGVSRLVEGRKIDDVIEMLKGIECGVKGTSCPDQVAIALENYKKENL
;
A
#
# COMPACT_ATOMS: atom_id res chain seq x y z
N MET A 1 -12.47 8.16 3.94
CA MET A 1 -12.39 8.23 2.47
C MET A 1 -11.68 7.00 1.93
N LYS A 2 -12.28 6.33 0.97
CA LYS A 2 -11.71 5.13 0.39
C LYS A 2 -10.96 5.43 -0.90
N TYR A 3 -9.79 4.85 -1.04
CA TYR A 3 -8.94 5.00 -2.21
C TYR A 3 -8.55 3.62 -2.71
N THR A 4 -8.83 3.35 -3.98
CA THR A 4 -8.54 2.06 -4.61
C THR A 4 -7.39 2.21 -5.59
N TYR A 5 -6.41 1.33 -5.48
CA TYR A 5 -5.23 1.31 -6.35
C TYR A 5 -5.04 -0.08 -6.93
N THR A 6 -4.75 -0.16 -8.23
CA THR A 6 -4.44 -1.41 -8.90
C THR A 6 -2.93 -1.50 -9.07
N PRO A 7 -2.25 -2.37 -8.31
CA PRO A 7 -0.78 -2.47 -8.37
C PRO A 7 -0.31 -3.12 -9.67
N GLU A 8 0.94 -2.81 -10.05
CA GLU A 8 1.59 -3.38 -11.21
C GLU A 8 2.84 -4.15 -10.78
N GLY A 9 3.18 -5.20 -11.52
CA GLY A 9 4.39 -5.98 -11.29
C GLY A 9 4.37 -6.86 -10.05
N VAL A 10 3.20 -7.05 -9.42
CA VAL A 10 3.00 -7.92 -8.27
C VAL A 10 1.76 -8.77 -8.46
N PHE A 11 1.57 -9.78 -7.60
CA PHE A 11 0.44 -10.70 -7.71
C PHE A 11 -0.87 -10.14 -7.16
N SER A 12 -0.83 -9.04 -6.43
CA SER A 12 -2.04 -8.41 -5.89
C SER A 12 -2.89 -7.85 -7.03
N MET A 13 -4.21 -7.95 -6.89
CA MET A 13 -5.14 -7.45 -7.90
C MET A 13 -5.66 -6.06 -7.58
N GLN A 14 -5.87 -5.74 -6.30
CA GLN A 14 -6.40 -4.45 -5.87
C GLN A 14 -5.95 -4.14 -4.45
N MET A 15 -5.75 -2.86 -4.18
CA MET A 15 -5.51 -2.35 -2.83
C MET A 15 -6.56 -1.30 -2.52
N ILE A 16 -7.28 -1.48 -1.40
CA ILE A 16 -8.34 -0.56 -0.98
C ILE A 16 -7.93 0.05 0.35
N PHE A 17 -7.71 1.35 0.35
CA PHE A 17 -7.32 2.11 1.54
C PHE A 17 -8.52 2.85 2.08
N ASP A 18 -8.67 2.88 3.41
CA ASP A 18 -9.56 3.80 4.08
C ASP A 18 -8.69 4.82 4.80
N ILE A 19 -8.70 6.06 4.31
CA ILE A 19 -7.81 7.11 4.78
C ILE A 19 -8.63 8.25 5.36
N GLU A 20 -8.20 8.73 6.53
CA GLU A 20 -8.82 9.88 7.18
C GLU A 20 -7.73 10.91 7.48
N GLY A 21 -7.77 12.04 6.79
CA GLY A 21 -6.70 13.04 6.86
C GLY A 21 -5.40 12.47 6.31
N ASP A 22 -4.40 12.32 7.17
CA ASP A 22 -3.12 11.72 6.82
C ASP A 22 -2.91 10.35 7.48
N ILE A 23 -3.95 9.78 8.09
CA ILE A 23 -3.90 8.51 8.80
C ILE A 23 -4.59 7.42 7.99
N ILE A 24 -3.92 6.29 7.84
CA ILE A 24 -4.50 5.12 7.18
C ILE A 24 -5.33 4.36 8.20
N LYS A 25 -6.64 4.35 8.04
CA LYS A 25 -7.54 3.64 8.95
C LYS A 25 -7.51 2.14 8.71
N SER A 26 -7.45 1.74 7.44
CA SER A 26 -7.36 0.33 7.09
C SER A 26 -6.81 0.17 5.68
N LEU A 27 -6.29 -1.01 5.39
CA LEU A 27 -5.87 -1.41 4.07
C LEU A 27 -6.34 -2.83 3.82
N LYS A 28 -7.01 -3.03 2.70
CA LYS A 28 -7.42 -4.36 2.23
C LYS A 28 -6.72 -4.63 0.91
N ILE A 29 -6.01 -5.76 0.83
CA ILE A 29 -5.33 -6.18 -0.38
C ILE A 29 -6.04 -7.43 -0.91
N ILE A 30 -6.51 -7.36 -2.15
CA ILE A 30 -7.21 -8.46 -2.82
C ILE A 30 -6.23 -9.16 -3.74
N GLY A 31 -6.13 -10.48 -3.62
CA GLY A 31 -5.17 -11.29 -4.38
C GLY A 31 -3.79 -11.33 -3.74
N GLY A 32 -2.82 -11.90 -4.45
CA GLY A 32 -1.45 -12.02 -3.98
C GLY A 32 -1.26 -13.12 -2.93
N CYS A 33 -0.14 -13.05 -2.21
CA CYS A 33 0.19 -14.01 -1.15
C CYS A 33 -0.56 -13.66 0.13
N PRO A 34 -1.47 -14.52 0.64
CA PRO A 34 -2.31 -14.17 1.79
C PRO A 34 -1.52 -13.76 3.04
N GLY A 35 -0.45 -14.47 3.36
CA GLY A 35 0.36 -14.14 4.53
C GLY A 35 1.01 -12.76 4.42
N ASN A 36 1.59 -12.46 3.26
CA ASN A 36 2.25 -11.18 3.02
C ASN A 36 1.25 -10.03 3.00
N THR A 37 0.10 -10.20 2.35
CA THR A 37 -0.89 -9.13 2.24
C THR A 37 -1.53 -8.81 3.58
N VAL A 38 -1.80 -9.81 4.42
CA VAL A 38 -2.33 -9.60 5.76
C VAL A 38 -1.31 -8.87 6.64
N GLY A 39 -0.04 -9.29 6.56
CA GLY A 39 1.04 -8.65 7.33
C GLY A 39 1.19 -7.19 6.98
N VAL A 40 1.24 -6.86 5.70
CA VAL A 40 1.35 -5.47 5.23
C VAL A 40 0.13 -4.66 5.66
N SER A 41 -1.08 -5.21 5.52
CA SER A 41 -2.30 -4.52 5.92
C SER A 41 -2.27 -4.14 7.40
N ARG A 42 -1.83 -5.04 8.25
CA ARG A 42 -1.74 -4.78 9.70
C ARG A 42 -0.68 -3.75 10.05
N LEU A 43 0.45 -3.77 9.34
CA LEU A 43 1.54 -2.83 9.59
C LEU A 43 1.15 -1.39 9.30
N VAL A 44 0.29 -1.15 8.31
CA VAL A 44 -0.05 0.22 7.92
C VAL A 44 -1.24 0.79 8.66
N GLU A 45 -2.06 -0.03 9.31
CA GLU A 45 -3.22 0.46 10.04
C GLU A 45 -2.83 1.42 11.16
N GLY A 46 -3.48 2.58 11.20
CA GLY A 46 -3.23 3.59 12.23
C GLY A 46 -1.98 4.41 12.03
N ARG A 47 -1.24 4.20 10.95
CA ARG A 47 -0.01 4.94 10.67
C ARG A 47 -0.26 6.11 9.74
N LYS A 48 0.64 7.09 9.80
CA LYS A 48 0.61 8.23 8.88
C LYS A 48 1.07 7.79 7.49
N ILE A 49 0.49 8.40 6.46
CA ILE A 49 0.83 8.13 5.06
C ILE A 49 2.33 8.29 4.82
N ASP A 50 2.93 9.39 5.28
CA ASP A 50 4.35 9.63 5.06
C ASP A 50 5.24 8.58 5.72
N ASP A 51 4.89 8.12 6.90
CA ASP A 51 5.65 7.08 7.61
C ASP A 51 5.62 5.76 6.84
N VAL A 52 4.47 5.41 6.27
CA VAL A 52 4.33 4.17 5.51
C VAL A 52 5.11 4.26 4.20
N ILE A 53 5.05 5.39 3.51
CA ILE A 53 5.82 5.60 2.29
C ILE A 53 7.31 5.41 2.57
N GLU A 54 7.82 6.03 3.62
CA GLU A 54 9.24 5.95 3.98
C GLU A 54 9.66 4.51 4.30
N MET A 55 8.82 3.77 5.03
CA MET A 55 9.15 2.41 5.44
C MET A 55 9.10 1.40 4.29
N LEU A 56 8.18 1.55 3.36
CA LEU A 56 7.89 0.51 2.38
C LEU A 56 8.40 0.79 0.97
N LYS A 57 8.73 2.03 0.67
CA LYS A 57 9.19 2.42 -0.66
C LYS A 57 10.53 1.75 -1.00
N GLY A 58 10.62 1.19 -2.19
CA GLY A 58 11.85 0.59 -2.68
C GLY A 58 12.08 -0.86 -2.28
N ILE A 59 11.16 -1.47 -1.55
CA ILE A 59 11.26 -2.89 -1.21
C ILE A 59 10.96 -3.70 -2.47
N GLU A 60 11.93 -4.51 -2.91
CA GLU A 60 11.80 -5.32 -4.10
C GLU A 60 11.54 -6.78 -3.76
N CYS A 61 10.85 -7.48 -4.66
CA CYS A 61 10.60 -8.91 -4.53
C CYS A 61 11.30 -9.64 -5.69
N GLY A 62 12.46 -10.20 -5.39
CA GLY A 62 13.26 -10.93 -6.37
C GLY A 62 13.62 -10.08 -7.58
N VAL A 63 13.34 -10.57 -8.78
CA VAL A 63 13.69 -9.91 -10.04
C VAL A 63 12.62 -8.93 -10.54
N LYS A 64 11.55 -8.74 -9.80
CA LYS A 64 10.42 -7.94 -10.28
C LYS A 64 10.64 -6.42 -10.17
N GLY A 65 11.64 -5.99 -9.41
CA GLY A 65 11.87 -4.55 -9.19
C GLY A 65 10.85 -3.86 -8.32
N THR A 66 9.88 -4.58 -7.78
CA THR A 66 8.83 -4.04 -6.90
C THR A 66 8.28 -5.16 -6.03
N SER A 67 7.42 -4.82 -5.09
CA SER A 67 6.78 -5.77 -4.18
C SER A 67 5.43 -5.22 -3.74
N CYS A 68 4.61 -6.03 -3.04
CA CYS A 68 3.37 -5.54 -2.46
C CYS A 68 3.61 -4.36 -1.52
N PRO A 69 4.58 -4.41 -0.58
CA PRO A 69 4.89 -3.23 0.24
C PRO A 69 5.30 -2.00 -0.58
N ASP A 70 6.12 -2.18 -1.60
CA ASP A 70 6.53 -1.07 -2.48
C ASP A 70 5.31 -0.47 -3.20
N GLN A 71 4.40 -1.30 -3.69
CA GLN A 71 3.18 -0.84 -4.35
C GLN A 71 2.26 -0.09 -3.39
N VAL A 72 2.21 -0.47 -2.12
CA VAL A 72 1.47 0.30 -1.10
C VAL A 72 2.04 1.72 -1.00
N ALA A 73 3.36 1.85 -0.95
CA ALA A 73 4.01 3.16 -0.89
C ALA A 73 3.71 3.99 -2.14
N ILE A 74 3.77 3.38 -3.32
CA ILE A 74 3.46 4.06 -4.59
C ILE A 74 2.01 4.53 -4.60
N ALA A 75 1.08 3.69 -4.15
CA ALA A 75 -0.34 4.06 -4.07
C ALA A 75 -0.56 5.28 -3.18
N LEU A 76 0.12 5.31 -2.03
CA LEU A 76 0.00 6.44 -1.10
C LEU A 76 0.63 7.70 -1.65
N GLU A 77 1.73 7.60 -2.39
CA GLU A 77 2.31 8.76 -3.07
C GLU A 77 1.33 9.34 -4.09
N ASN A 78 0.68 8.48 -4.87
CA ASN A 78 -0.34 8.91 -5.83
C ASN A 78 -1.54 9.57 -5.12
N TYR A 79 -1.98 9.02 -4.01
CA TYR A 79 -3.04 9.61 -3.20
C TYR A 79 -2.67 11.03 -2.75
N LYS A 80 -1.45 11.23 -2.28
CA LYS A 80 -0.98 12.55 -1.86
C LYS A 80 -0.98 13.55 -3.01
N LYS A 81 -0.54 13.14 -4.19
CA LYS A 81 -0.54 14.03 -5.37
C LYS A 81 -1.94 14.46 -5.76
N GLU A 82 -2.93 13.58 -5.61
CA GLU A 82 -4.31 13.86 -6.01
C GLU A 82 -5.11 14.63 -4.96
N ASN A 83 -4.81 14.44 -3.68
CA ASN A 83 -5.67 14.88 -2.58
C ASN A 83 -5.00 15.80 -1.56
N LEU A 84 -3.71 15.87 -1.57
CA LEU A 84 -2.93 16.69 -0.64
C LEU A 84 -1.91 17.54 -1.43
#